data_8a3e442cba26c9137413d37b52fe4c83
#
_entry.id   8a3e442cba26c9137413d37b52fe4c83
#
_cell.length_a   1.000
_cell.length_b   1.000
_cell.length_c   1.000
_cell.angle_alpha   90.00
_cell.angle_beta   90.00
_cell.angle_gamma   90.00
#
_symmetry.space_group_name_H-M   'P 1'
#
loop_
_entity.id
_entity.type
_entity.pdbx_description
1 polymer ?
#
loop_
_entity_poly.entity_id
_entity_poly.type
_entity_poly.pdbx_seq_one_letter_code
_entity_poly.pdbx_strand_id
1 'polypeptide(L)'
;TCNDDSFLDDAAKAGDSRWVHRPRIDWERAERRRIRGTPEQRIFEGLKHLIAVRKTTSAFADFNNRELIDVENPHLFALLRTHPALQGDSVLVVANFDVNAQFLDLEGLSKRGYFRLGQVQDLATGLSSALSNGQLEIPPGRFYWLTEHRALAGF
;
A
#
# COMPACT_ATOMS: atom_id res chain seq x y z
N THR A 1 -4.00 -14.68 -13.14
CA THR A 1 -3.63 -16.09 -13.41
C THR A 1 -4.68 -16.98 -12.79
N CYS A 2 -5.33 -17.82 -13.60
CA CYS A 2 -6.24 -18.84 -13.08
C CYS A 2 -5.41 -19.98 -12.46
N ASN A 3 -5.99 -20.72 -11.54
CA ASN A 3 -5.41 -21.97 -11.07
C ASN A 3 -5.20 -22.93 -12.26
N ASP A 4 -4.26 -23.82 -12.13
CA ASP A 4 -4.04 -24.90 -13.10
C ASP A 4 -4.59 -26.20 -12.49
N ASP A 5 -5.85 -26.49 -12.78
CA ASP A 5 -6.55 -27.63 -12.22
C ASP A 5 -6.12 -28.96 -12.86
N SER A 6 -5.33 -28.95 -13.95
CA SER A 6 -4.82 -30.15 -14.60
C SER A 6 -3.95 -31.03 -13.67
N PHE A 7 -3.35 -30.37 -12.65
CA PHE A 7 -2.57 -31.10 -11.64
C PHE A 7 -3.41 -31.93 -10.66
N LEU A 8 -4.73 -31.71 -10.60
CA LEU A 8 -5.63 -32.52 -9.75
C LEU A 8 -5.78 -33.96 -10.29
N ASP A 9 -5.57 -34.15 -11.60
CA ASP A 9 -5.62 -35.47 -12.25
C ASP A 9 -4.33 -36.29 -12.06
N ASP A 10 -3.25 -35.64 -11.54
CA ASP A 10 -1.99 -36.32 -11.25
C ASP A 10 -1.94 -36.75 -9.77
N ALA A 11 -2.05 -38.02 -9.50
CA ALA A 11 -2.08 -38.57 -8.13
C ALA A 11 -0.85 -38.21 -7.29
N ALA A 12 0.31 -37.94 -7.91
CA ALA A 12 1.51 -37.47 -7.21
C ALA A 12 1.46 -35.98 -6.81
N LYS A 13 0.58 -35.21 -7.42
CA LYS A 13 0.49 -33.76 -7.24
C LYS A 13 -0.82 -33.28 -6.61
N ALA A 14 -1.89 -34.07 -6.77
CA ALA A 14 -3.23 -33.71 -6.30
C ALA A 14 -3.32 -33.39 -4.80
N GLY A 15 -2.46 -34.01 -3.99
CA GLY A 15 -2.38 -33.79 -2.55
C GLY A 15 -1.60 -32.52 -2.13
N ASP A 16 -0.97 -31.79 -3.05
CA ASP A 16 -0.19 -30.61 -2.79
C ASP A 16 -0.74 -29.41 -3.56
N SER A 17 -1.51 -28.57 -2.86
CA SER A 17 -2.17 -27.38 -3.42
C SER A 17 -1.21 -26.39 -4.12
N ARG A 18 0.09 -26.46 -3.84
CA ARG A 18 1.09 -25.62 -4.50
C ARG A 18 1.15 -25.82 -6.00
N TRP A 19 0.86 -27.04 -6.48
CA TRP A 19 0.80 -27.31 -7.91
C TRP A 19 -0.35 -26.58 -8.59
N VAL A 20 -1.53 -26.61 -8.00
CA VAL A 20 -2.73 -25.93 -8.51
C VAL A 20 -2.56 -24.40 -8.46
N HIS A 21 -2.00 -23.87 -7.38
CA HIS A 21 -1.90 -22.42 -7.15
C HIS A 21 -0.65 -21.78 -7.77
N ARG A 22 0.24 -22.56 -8.39
CA ARG A 22 1.46 -22.06 -9.05
C ARG A 22 1.49 -22.46 -10.53
N PRO A 23 0.52 -22.00 -11.34
CA PRO A 23 0.50 -22.29 -12.76
C PRO A 23 1.76 -21.78 -13.45
N ARG A 24 2.09 -22.37 -14.57
CA ARG A 24 3.20 -21.87 -15.40
C ARG A 24 2.90 -20.43 -15.82
N ILE A 25 3.94 -19.61 -15.79
CA ILE A 25 3.81 -18.21 -16.24
C ILE A 25 3.56 -18.18 -17.75
N ASP A 26 2.56 -17.43 -18.14
CA ASP A 26 2.32 -17.03 -19.53
C ASP A 26 3.25 -15.86 -19.88
N TRP A 27 4.40 -16.19 -20.47
CA TRP A 27 5.40 -15.18 -20.83
C TRP A 27 4.93 -14.24 -21.92
N GLU A 28 4.11 -14.70 -22.86
CA GLU A 28 3.54 -13.85 -23.92
C GLU A 28 2.63 -12.78 -23.30
N ARG A 29 1.75 -13.18 -22.41
CA ARG A 29 0.94 -12.26 -21.63
C ARG A 29 1.78 -11.34 -20.76
N ALA A 30 2.82 -11.82 -20.11
CA ALA A 30 3.71 -11.03 -19.29
C ALA A 30 4.45 -9.95 -20.10
N GLU A 31 4.82 -10.22 -21.36
CA GLU A 31 5.46 -9.25 -22.24
C GLU A 31 4.55 -8.08 -22.65
N ARG A 32 3.23 -8.21 -22.52
CA ARG A 32 2.29 -7.11 -22.71
C ARG A 32 2.50 -5.95 -21.74
N ARG A 33 3.30 -6.14 -20.67
CA ARG A 33 3.75 -5.04 -19.79
C ARG A 33 4.49 -3.93 -20.54
N ARG A 34 5.00 -4.20 -21.75
CA ARG A 34 5.68 -3.22 -22.61
C ARG A 34 4.71 -2.47 -23.55
N ILE A 35 3.45 -2.92 -23.62
CA ILE A 35 2.45 -2.33 -24.51
C ILE A 35 1.62 -1.32 -23.71
N ARG A 36 1.70 -0.05 -24.11
CA ARG A 36 1.02 1.06 -23.45
C ARG A 36 -0.50 0.84 -23.40
N GLY A 37 -1.09 1.06 -22.22
CA GLY A 37 -2.54 0.99 -22.00
C GLY A 37 -3.07 -0.40 -21.64
N THR A 38 -2.21 -1.44 -21.65
CA THR A 38 -2.61 -2.77 -21.19
C THR A 38 -2.69 -2.86 -19.66
N PRO A 39 -3.53 -3.73 -19.09
CA PRO A 39 -3.53 -3.98 -17.66
C PRO A 39 -2.15 -4.41 -17.12
N GLU A 40 -1.45 -5.25 -17.86
CA GLU A 40 -0.12 -5.74 -17.51
C GLU A 40 0.90 -4.59 -17.41
N GLN A 41 0.85 -3.64 -18.33
CA GLN A 41 1.71 -2.45 -18.29
C GLN A 41 1.39 -1.57 -17.08
N ARG A 42 0.11 -1.31 -16.83
CA ARG A 42 -0.31 -0.48 -15.68
C ARG A 42 0.12 -1.08 -14.35
N ILE A 43 -0.04 -2.41 -14.19
CA ILE A 43 0.38 -3.12 -12.98
C ILE A 43 1.92 -3.06 -12.85
N PHE A 44 2.64 -3.33 -13.92
CA PHE A 44 4.10 -3.34 -13.91
C PHE A 44 4.68 -1.96 -13.55
N GLU A 45 4.22 -0.90 -14.22
CA GLU A 45 4.72 0.46 -13.95
C GLU A 45 4.27 0.96 -12.57
N GLY A 46 3.06 0.61 -12.12
CA GLY A 46 2.60 0.93 -10.78
C GLY A 46 3.47 0.29 -9.69
N LEU A 47 3.75 -1.00 -9.80
CA LEU A 47 4.65 -1.69 -8.86
C LEU A 47 6.08 -1.14 -8.90
N LYS A 48 6.61 -0.86 -10.09
CA LYS A 48 7.95 -0.26 -10.26
C LYS A 48 8.03 1.10 -9.60
N HIS A 49 6.99 1.93 -9.74
CA HIS A 49 6.89 3.23 -9.08
C HIS A 49 6.87 3.08 -7.56
N LEU A 50 6.01 2.22 -7.01
CA LEU A 50 5.94 1.99 -5.56
C LEU A 50 7.26 1.46 -4.99
N ILE A 51 7.96 0.59 -5.71
CA ILE A 51 9.29 0.11 -5.32
C ILE A 51 10.30 1.27 -5.28
N ALA A 52 10.25 2.18 -6.26
CA ALA A 52 11.12 3.35 -6.29
C ALA A 52 10.85 4.28 -5.09
N VAL A 53 9.59 4.62 -4.83
CA VAL A 53 9.18 5.42 -3.66
C VAL A 53 9.64 4.76 -2.36
N ARG A 54 9.40 3.44 -2.21
CA ARG A 54 9.83 2.71 -1.02
C ARG A 54 11.34 2.78 -0.79
N LYS A 55 12.14 2.69 -1.85
CA LYS A 55 13.62 2.72 -1.75
C LYS A 55 14.15 4.09 -1.32
N THR A 56 13.44 5.17 -1.64
CA THR A 56 13.85 6.55 -1.31
C THR A 56 13.24 7.06 -0.01
N THR A 57 12.32 6.32 0.60
CA THR A 57 11.64 6.71 1.84
C THR A 57 12.33 6.04 3.03
N SER A 58 12.98 6.83 3.87
CA SER A 58 13.76 6.38 5.03
C SER A 58 12.94 5.55 6.03
N ALA A 59 11.67 5.89 6.27
CA ALA A 59 10.78 5.13 7.13
C ALA A 59 10.57 3.67 6.67
N PHE A 60 10.87 3.34 5.42
CA PHE A 60 10.80 1.98 4.89
C PHE A 60 12.15 1.22 4.93
N ALA A 61 13.24 1.87 5.34
CA ALA A 61 14.58 1.28 5.33
C ALA A 61 14.75 0.15 6.35
N ASP A 62 14.17 0.29 7.55
CA ASP A 62 14.19 -0.74 8.58
C ASP A 62 12.95 -1.63 8.49
N PHE A 63 13.17 -2.94 8.51
CA PHE A 63 12.08 -3.91 8.47
C PHE A 63 11.34 -4.07 9.80
N ASN A 64 11.98 -3.74 10.92
CA ASN A 64 11.46 -3.99 12.27
C ASN A 64 10.61 -2.85 12.84
N ASN A 65 10.63 -1.67 12.23
CA ASN A 65 9.92 -0.48 12.70
C ASN A 65 8.44 -0.42 12.27
N ARG A 66 7.69 -1.47 12.55
CA ARG A 66 6.27 -1.59 12.17
C ARG A 66 5.39 -1.61 13.40
N GLU A 67 4.40 -0.76 13.42
CA GLU A 67 3.37 -0.72 14.45
C GLU A 67 1.99 -0.79 13.80
N LEU A 68 1.20 -1.81 14.14
CA LEU A 68 -0.20 -1.89 13.73
C LEU A 68 -1.00 -0.88 14.53
N ILE A 69 -1.77 -0.06 13.83
CA ILE A 69 -2.59 0.98 14.44
C ILE A 69 -4.05 0.57 14.39
N ASP A 70 -4.70 0.54 15.54
CA ASP A 70 -6.15 0.44 15.60
C ASP A 70 -6.75 1.80 15.22
N VAL A 71 -7.44 1.82 14.08
CA VAL A 71 -8.10 3.01 13.55
C VAL A 71 -9.60 3.01 13.83
N GLU A 72 -10.07 2.10 14.69
CA GLU A 72 -11.48 1.98 15.11
C GLU A 72 -12.44 1.78 13.93
N ASN A 73 -11.93 1.28 12.82
CA ASN A 73 -12.69 0.93 11.62
C ASN A 73 -12.23 -0.44 11.11
N PRO A 74 -13.07 -1.48 11.22
CA PRO A 74 -12.69 -2.85 10.88
C PRO A 74 -12.46 -3.08 9.38
N HIS A 75 -12.84 -2.15 8.53
CA HIS A 75 -12.64 -2.21 7.07
C HIS A 75 -11.30 -1.61 6.63
N LEU A 76 -10.62 -0.91 7.53
CA LEU A 76 -9.32 -0.30 7.27
C LEU A 76 -8.18 -1.09 7.91
N PHE A 77 -7.14 -1.32 7.15
CA PHE A 77 -5.85 -1.74 7.68
C PHE A 77 -4.96 -0.52 7.82
N ALA A 78 -4.32 -0.34 8.97
CA ALA A 78 -3.38 0.75 9.20
C ALA A 78 -2.09 0.26 9.87
N LEU A 79 -0.96 0.77 9.37
CA LEU A 79 0.38 0.42 9.80
C LEU A 79 1.25 1.68 9.83
N LEU A 80 1.81 2.01 10.98
CA LEU A 80 2.80 3.09 11.11
C LEU A 80 4.22 2.54 10.90
N ARG A 81 5.00 3.25 10.10
CA ARG A 81 6.43 3.04 9.89
C ARG A 81 7.17 4.29 10.37
N THR A 82 8.14 4.14 11.24
CA THR A 82 8.90 5.27 11.79
C THR A 82 10.39 4.98 11.64
N HIS A 83 11.16 5.94 11.15
CA HIS A 83 12.61 5.78 11.09
C HIS A 83 13.21 5.86 12.51
N PRO A 84 14.02 4.87 12.95
CA PRO A 84 14.47 4.80 14.33
C PRO A 84 15.40 5.95 14.76
N ALA A 85 16.15 6.51 13.81
CA ALA A 85 17.13 7.58 14.08
C ALA A 85 16.66 8.98 13.63
N LEU A 86 15.62 9.09 12.80
CA LEU A 86 15.11 10.36 12.27
C LEU A 86 13.75 10.65 12.88
N GLN A 87 13.73 11.42 13.96
CA GLN A 87 12.47 11.82 14.61
C GLN A 87 11.57 12.57 13.64
N GLY A 88 10.30 12.15 13.57
CA GLY A 88 9.28 12.74 12.71
C GLY A 88 9.34 12.27 11.25
N ASP A 89 10.16 11.28 10.92
CA ASP A 89 10.16 10.64 9.61
C ASP A 89 9.32 9.37 9.70
N SER A 90 8.02 9.52 9.49
CA SER A 90 7.04 8.46 9.59
C SER A 90 6.14 8.40 8.37
N VAL A 91 5.68 7.19 8.08
CA VAL A 91 4.70 6.90 7.03
C VAL A 91 3.57 6.08 7.63
N LEU A 92 2.36 6.60 7.55
CA LEU A 92 1.15 5.86 7.84
C LEU A 92 0.68 5.17 6.56
N VAL A 93 0.82 3.87 6.52
CA VAL A 93 0.24 3.03 5.46
C VAL A 93 -1.19 2.71 5.87
N VAL A 94 -2.15 3.04 5.02
CA VAL A 94 -3.55 2.71 5.24
C VAL A 94 -4.15 2.12 3.97
N ALA A 95 -5.00 1.10 4.10
CA ALA A 95 -5.69 0.45 2.99
C ALA A 95 -7.14 0.16 3.35
N ASN A 96 -8.03 0.41 2.38
CA ASN A 96 -9.44 0.07 2.46
C ASN A 96 -9.69 -1.27 1.75
N PHE A 97 -10.15 -2.27 2.49
CA PHE A 97 -10.52 -3.60 1.98
C PHE A 97 -12.02 -3.77 1.76
N ASP A 98 -12.81 -2.70 1.97
CA ASP A 98 -14.25 -2.72 1.72
C ASP A 98 -14.59 -2.36 0.26
N VAL A 99 -15.79 -2.71 -0.15
CA VAL A 99 -16.39 -2.32 -1.44
C VAL A 99 -16.98 -0.90 -1.42
N ASN A 100 -17.09 -0.30 -0.23
CA ASN A 100 -17.55 1.07 -0.01
C ASN A 100 -16.38 1.97 0.38
N ALA A 101 -16.53 3.29 0.18
CA ALA A 101 -15.60 4.27 0.71
C ALA A 101 -15.60 4.23 2.24
N GLN A 102 -14.43 4.35 2.85
CA GLN A 102 -14.24 4.38 4.30
C GLN A 102 -13.57 5.69 4.71
N PHE A 103 -13.76 6.07 5.96
CA PHE A 103 -13.19 7.31 6.49
C PHE A 103 -12.19 7.00 7.60
N LEU A 104 -11.01 7.60 7.48
CA LEU A 104 -9.95 7.53 8.49
C LEU A 104 -9.98 8.82 9.32
N ASP A 105 -10.15 8.69 10.63
CA ASP A 105 -10.06 9.80 11.57
C ASP A 105 -8.60 10.15 11.87
N LEU A 106 -8.02 11.03 11.06
CA LEU A 106 -6.66 11.54 11.26
C LEU A 106 -6.56 12.45 12.49
N GLU A 107 -7.64 13.15 12.85
CA GLU A 107 -7.66 13.97 14.05
C GLU A 107 -7.57 13.12 15.31
N GLY A 108 -8.33 12.03 15.38
CA GLY A 108 -8.25 11.05 16.47
C GLY A 108 -6.88 10.41 16.56
N LEU A 109 -6.27 10.02 15.42
CA LEU A 109 -4.91 9.48 15.38
C LEU A 109 -3.89 10.50 15.89
N SER A 110 -4.03 11.77 15.51
CA SER A 110 -3.16 12.85 15.97
C SER A 110 -3.27 13.07 17.49
N LYS A 111 -4.48 13.06 18.04
CA LYS A 111 -4.70 13.17 19.49
C LYS A 111 -4.08 12.01 20.27
N ARG A 112 -4.03 10.81 19.65
CA ARG A 112 -3.36 9.63 20.23
C ARG A 112 -1.83 9.63 20.02
N GLY A 113 -1.28 10.63 19.33
CA GLY A 113 0.16 10.79 19.11
C GLY A 113 0.75 9.97 17.96
N TYR A 114 -0.08 9.31 17.16
CA TYR A 114 0.40 8.45 16.05
C TYR A 114 0.78 9.22 14.80
N PHE A 115 0.12 10.35 14.54
CA PHE A 115 0.33 11.14 13.34
C PHE A 115 -0.01 12.60 13.61
N ARG A 116 0.79 13.54 13.07
CA ARG A 116 0.49 14.96 13.28
C ARG A 116 -0.50 15.45 12.25
N LEU A 117 -1.52 16.16 12.73
CA LEU A 117 -2.48 16.80 11.86
C LEU A 117 -1.81 18.02 11.21
N GLY A 118 -1.55 17.92 9.93
CA GLY A 118 -0.92 18.96 9.13
C GLY A 118 -1.29 18.78 7.66
N GLN A 119 -0.47 19.29 6.77
CA GLN A 119 -0.58 18.94 5.36
C GLN A 119 -0.13 17.48 5.17
N VAL A 120 -1.06 16.62 4.80
CA VAL A 120 -0.82 15.21 4.56
C VAL A 120 -0.58 14.99 3.08
N GLN A 121 0.51 14.31 2.75
CA GLN A 121 0.85 13.94 1.38
C GLN A 121 0.86 12.43 1.23
N ASP A 122 0.27 11.94 0.14
CA ASP A 122 0.41 10.54 -0.24
C ASP A 122 1.68 10.35 -1.07
N LEU A 123 2.63 9.59 -0.55
CA LEU A 123 3.89 9.29 -1.22
C LEU A 123 3.71 8.48 -2.50
N ALA A 124 2.66 7.64 -2.58
CA ALA A 124 2.40 6.79 -3.72
C ALA A 124 1.98 7.59 -4.96
N THR A 125 1.26 8.69 -4.77
CA THR A 125 0.79 9.55 -5.87
C THR A 125 1.46 10.91 -5.92
N GLY A 126 2.10 11.33 -4.84
CA GLY A 126 2.65 12.69 -4.69
C GLY A 126 1.58 13.76 -4.43
N LEU A 127 0.32 13.38 -4.29
CA LEU A 127 -0.79 14.30 -4.10
C LEU A 127 -0.99 14.64 -2.62
N SER A 128 -1.31 15.89 -2.34
CA SER A 128 -1.81 16.30 -1.04
C SER A 128 -3.24 15.80 -0.88
N SER A 129 -3.51 15.09 0.21
CA SER A 129 -4.86 14.58 0.48
C SER A 129 -5.74 15.70 1.03
N ALA A 130 -6.93 15.86 0.43
CA ALA A 130 -7.93 16.76 0.97
C ALA A 130 -8.54 16.14 2.23
N LEU A 131 -8.42 16.86 3.35
CA LEU A 131 -9.08 16.50 4.60
C LEU A 131 -10.41 17.25 4.69
N SER A 132 -11.45 16.55 5.07
CA SER A 132 -12.74 17.13 5.43
C SER A 132 -12.99 16.86 6.90
N ASN A 133 -13.07 17.92 7.71
CA ASN A 133 -13.31 17.82 9.16
C ASN A 133 -12.35 16.87 9.89
N GLY A 134 -11.06 16.86 9.52
CA GLY A 134 -10.06 15.97 10.14
C GLY A 134 -10.10 14.52 9.68
N GLN A 135 -11.01 14.20 8.76
CA GLN A 135 -11.17 12.86 8.19
C GLN A 135 -10.63 12.79 6.76
N LEU A 136 -10.05 11.64 6.43
CA LEU A 136 -9.61 11.30 5.08
C LEU A 136 -10.51 10.22 4.51
N GLU A 137 -11.13 10.50 3.37
CA GLU A 137 -11.87 9.49 2.61
C GLU A 137 -10.90 8.56 1.87
N ILE A 138 -11.12 7.26 2.02
CA ILE A 138 -10.37 6.21 1.34
C ILE A 138 -11.35 5.41 0.46
N PRO A 139 -11.31 5.60 -0.86
CA PRO A 139 -12.18 4.89 -1.78
C PRO A 139 -12.01 3.36 -1.72
N PRO A 140 -12.98 2.58 -2.24
CA PRO A 140 -12.92 1.12 -2.27
C PRO A 140 -11.63 0.59 -2.90
N GLY A 141 -10.98 -0.36 -2.21
CA GLY A 141 -9.76 -1.00 -2.70
C GLY A 141 -8.56 -0.08 -2.88
N ARG A 142 -8.60 1.13 -2.31
CA ARG A 142 -7.49 2.08 -2.34
C ARG A 142 -6.61 1.95 -1.10
N PHE A 143 -5.36 2.35 -1.28
CA PHE A 143 -4.41 2.53 -0.19
C PHE A 143 -3.68 3.85 -0.35
N TYR A 144 -3.15 4.36 0.77
CA TYR A 144 -2.30 5.54 0.83
C TYR A 144 -1.05 5.28 1.66
N TRP A 145 0.04 5.93 1.30
CA TRP A 145 1.28 6.04 2.08
C TRP A 145 1.41 7.48 2.54
N LEU A 146 0.76 7.79 3.65
CA LEU A 146 0.64 9.14 4.14
C LEU A 146 1.88 9.55 4.92
N THR A 147 2.43 10.72 4.60
CA THR A 147 3.49 11.36 5.36
C THR A 147 3.10 12.80 5.71
N GLU A 148 3.68 13.30 6.77
CA GLU A 148 3.54 14.71 7.12
C GLU A 148 4.33 15.54 6.09
N HIS A 149 3.68 16.49 5.44
CA HIS A 149 4.37 17.41 4.57
C HIS A 149 5.23 18.36 5.44
N ARG A 150 6.54 18.14 5.45
CA ARG A 150 7.46 19.16 5.95
C ARG A 150 7.57 20.22 4.88
N ALA A 151 7.01 21.40 5.11
CA ALA A 151 7.43 22.57 4.37
C ALA A 151 8.96 22.62 4.49
N LEU A 152 9.66 22.49 3.36
CA LEU A 152 11.09 22.71 3.34
C LEU A 152 11.31 24.10 3.95
N ALA A 153 11.92 24.15 5.14
CA ALA A 153 12.35 25.40 5.73
C ALA A 153 13.27 26.02 4.67
N GLY A 154 12.81 27.11 4.05
CA GLY A 154 13.57 27.81 3.04
C GLY A 154 14.92 28.20 3.65
N PHE A 155 15.97 27.80 2.97
CA PHE A 155 17.32 28.32 3.16
C PHE A 155 17.43 29.65 2.47
#